data_0436a0c54d42ac47c314ad3e2a906dca
#
_entry.id   0436a0c54d42ac47c314ad3e2a906dca
#
_cell.length_a   1.000
_cell.length_b   1.000
_cell.length_c   1.000
_cell.angle_alpha   90.00
_cell.angle_beta   90.00
_cell.angle_gamma   90.00
#
_symmetry.space_group_name_H-M   'P 1'
#
loop_
_entity.id
_entity.type
_entity.pdbx_description
1 polymer ?
#
loop_
_entity_poly.entity_id
_entity_poly.type
_entity_poly.pdbx_seq_one_letter_code
_entity_poly.pdbx_strand_id
1 'polypeptide(L)'
;MFDVNTDSVADALNVPKDKIESKGIKSVRSRVTNIKPYLKPEYQELDTYQFRDELIKKIWGVATIEEAKAYEYELTAEDQAGIAEIEQKLYKNWDWVYGKSPEFSVQKRKHFDGGTIDARFQVEEGKIKELKIYGDFFGPGDVTELEDALRGQEYTPDKMIAVLTKLDLGKYFVGIAQEDVIDLLAYQH
;
A
#
# COMPACT_ATOMS: atom_id res chain seq x y z
N MET A 1 -13.57 13.07 1.69
CA MET A 1 -13.91 13.02 3.14
C MET A 1 -15.21 13.75 3.32
N PHE A 2 -16.01 13.47 4.40
CA PHE A 2 -17.29 14.17 4.60
C PHE A 2 -17.09 15.51 5.30
N ASP A 3 -16.65 15.49 6.55
CA ASP A 3 -16.42 16.66 7.39
C ASP A 3 -15.26 16.37 8.36
N VAL A 4 -14.04 16.49 7.88
CA VAL A 4 -12.82 16.16 8.63
C VAL A 4 -11.93 17.39 8.73
N ASN A 5 -11.21 17.54 9.82
CA ASN A 5 -10.18 18.56 9.91
C ASN A 5 -9.02 18.21 8.96
N THR A 6 -8.98 18.88 7.80
CA THR A 6 -7.97 18.62 6.76
C THR A 6 -6.55 18.95 7.19
N ASP A 7 -6.38 19.83 8.16
CA ASP A 7 -5.07 20.18 8.71
C ASP A 7 -4.52 19.03 9.55
N SER A 8 -5.36 18.47 10.43
CA SER A 8 -4.97 17.27 11.21
C SER A 8 -4.65 16.07 10.32
N VAL A 9 -5.36 15.89 9.20
CA VAL A 9 -5.04 14.84 8.22
C VAL A 9 -3.68 15.08 7.58
N ALA A 10 -3.39 16.31 7.18
CA ALA A 10 -2.10 16.65 6.57
C ALA A 10 -0.92 16.46 7.54
N ASP A 11 -1.12 16.81 8.80
CA ASP A 11 -0.10 16.68 9.85
C ASP A 11 0.16 15.20 10.24
N ALA A 12 -0.87 14.35 10.15
CA ALA A 12 -0.76 12.92 10.43
C ALA A 12 -0.09 12.13 9.28
N LEU A 13 -0.05 12.68 8.07
CA LEU A 13 0.55 12.02 6.91
C LEU A 13 2.04 12.37 6.80
N ASN A 14 2.89 11.37 7.07
CA ASN A 14 4.33 11.50 6.82
C ASN A 14 4.62 11.26 5.32
N VAL A 15 4.58 12.33 4.53
CA VAL A 15 4.81 12.25 3.08
C VAL A 15 6.32 12.31 2.79
N PRO A 16 6.91 11.31 2.12
CA PRO A 16 8.32 11.33 1.72
C PRO A 16 8.66 12.57 0.88
N LYS A 17 9.85 13.15 1.11
CA LYS A 17 10.29 14.39 0.47
C LYS A 17 10.36 14.30 -1.05
N ASP A 18 10.75 13.15 -1.59
CA ASP A 18 10.80 12.87 -3.03
C ASP A 18 9.43 12.97 -3.72
N LYS A 19 8.35 12.57 -3.03
CA LYS A 19 6.97 12.79 -3.54
C LYS A 19 6.57 14.26 -3.55
N ILE A 20 7.18 15.08 -2.71
CA ILE A 20 6.94 16.52 -2.67
C ILE A 20 7.71 17.21 -3.81
N GLU A 21 8.96 16.82 -4.06
CA GLU A 21 9.84 17.44 -5.06
C GLU A 21 9.45 17.06 -6.51
N SER A 22 9.12 15.79 -6.77
CA SER A 22 8.90 15.27 -8.12
C SER A 22 7.61 15.77 -8.80
N LYS A 23 6.63 16.28 -8.06
CA LYS A 23 5.31 16.69 -8.61
C LYS A 23 4.91 18.13 -8.33
N GLY A 24 5.79 18.95 -7.80
CA GLY A 24 5.46 20.35 -7.44
C GLY A 24 4.26 20.46 -6.49
N ILE A 25 4.06 19.45 -5.63
CA ILE A 25 2.87 19.35 -4.79
C ILE A 25 3.01 20.29 -3.61
N LYS A 26 2.32 21.39 -3.71
CA LYS A 26 2.21 22.41 -2.65
C LYS A 26 1.42 21.97 -1.43
N SER A 27 1.20 20.75 -1.16
CA SER A 27 0.69 20.10 0.04
C SER A 27 -0.44 19.08 -0.25
N VAL A 28 -0.54 18.06 0.56
CA VAL A 28 -1.67 17.11 0.63
C VAL A 28 -3.02 17.86 0.72
N ARG A 29 -3.04 19.02 1.38
CA ARG A 29 -4.20 19.91 1.51
C ARG A 29 -4.86 20.32 0.17
N SER A 30 -4.09 20.45 -0.91
CA SER A 30 -4.63 20.84 -2.23
C SER A 30 -5.29 19.70 -2.99
N ARG A 31 -5.15 18.44 -2.54
CA ARG A 31 -5.65 17.26 -3.24
C ARG A 31 -6.85 16.61 -2.59
N VAL A 32 -7.16 17.00 -1.39
CA VAL A 32 -8.29 16.47 -0.62
C VAL A 32 -9.19 17.61 -0.17
N THR A 33 -10.49 17.34 -0.17
CA THR A 33 -11.48 18.29 0.34
C THR A 33 -12.59 17.55 1.07
N ASN A 34 -13.34 18.30 1.88
CA ASN A 34 -14.59 17.83 2.44
C ASN A 34 -15.70 18.02 1.42
N ILE A 35 -16.61 17.06 1.32
CA ILE A 35 -17.77 17.13 0.42
C ILE A 35 -18.93 17.92 1.02
N LYS A 36 -18.99 18.03 2.34
CA LYS A 36 -20.07 18.70 3.07
C LYS A 36 -20.40 20.11 2.54
N PRO A 37 -19.42 21.01 2.27
CA PRO A 37 -19.71 22.34 1.74
C PRO A 37 -20.31 22.37 0.33
N TYR A 38 -20.20 21.27 -0.42
CA TYR A 38 -20.69 21.15 -1.80
C TYR A 38 -22.02 20.41 -1.89
N LEU A 39 -22.58 19.98 -0.75
CA LEU A 39 -23.89 19.36 -0.72
C LEU A 39 -24.99 20.40 -0.90
N LYS A 40 -26.18 19.93 -1.24
CA LYS A 40 -27.37 20.75 -1.21
C LYS A 40 -27.64 21.26 0.21
N PRO A 41 -28.24 22.46 0.35
CA PRO A 41 -28.43 23.08 1.68
C PRO A 41 -29.06 22.16 2.73
N GLU A 42 -30.02 21.33 2.32
CA GLU A 42 -30.71 20.38 3.21
C GLU A 42 -29.81 19.30 3.84
N TYR A 43 -28.59 19.09 3.28
CA TYR A 43 -27.62 18.08 3.75
C TYR A 43 -26.38 18.69 4.40
N GLN A 44 -26.24 20.01 4.40
CA GLN A 44 -25.04 20.68 4.93
C GLN A 44 -24.97 20.66 6.48
N GLU A 45 -26.10 20.54 7.14
CA GLU A 45 -26.15 20.49 8.61
C GLU A 45 -26.00 19.08 9.17
N LEU A 46 -25.93 18.04 8.32
CA LEU A 46 -25.80 16.67 8.77
C LEU A 46 -24.42 16.42 9.43
N ASP A 47 -24.43 15.59 10.46
CA ASP A 47 -23.21 14.95 10.95
C ASP A 47 -22.82 13.75 10.09
N THR A 48 -21.66 13.14 10.38
CA THR A 48 -21.14 12.01 9.59
C THR A 48 -22.06 10.79 9.62
N TYR A 49 -22.72 10.52 10.74
CA TYR A 49 -23.64 9.38 10.87
C TYR A 49 -24.94 9.63 10.12
N GLN A 50 -25.48 10.81 10.25
CA GLN A 50 -26.68 11.23 9.50
C GLN A 50 -26.42 11.21 7.98
N PHE A 51 -25.24 11.66 7.55
CA PHE A 51 -24.85 11.59 6.14
C PHE A 51 -24.71 10.14 5.66
N ARG A 52 -24.11 9.26 6.46
CA ARG A 52 -24.08 7.81 6.19
C ARG A 52 -25.49 7.26 5.98
N ASP A 53 -26.42 7.60 6.86
CA ASP A 53 -27.78 7.11 6.81
C ASP A 53 -28.53 7.62 5.55
N GLU A 54 -28.29 8.88 5.15
CA GLU A 54 -28.80 9.39 3.88
C GLU A 54 -28.22 8.64 2.66
N LEU A 55 -26.92 8.30 2.68
CA LEU A 55 -26.30 7.50 1.64
C LEU A 55 -26.92 6.10 1.56
N ILE A 56 -27.09 5.42 2.70
CA ILE A 56 -27.71 4.10 2.75
C ILE A 56 -29.12 4.13 2.15
N LYS A 57 -29.94 5.09 2.55
CA LYS A 57 -31.30 5.27 1.99
C LYS A 57 -31.27 5.47 0.47
N LYS A 58 -30.34 6.27 -0.04
CA LYS A 58 -30.21 6.52 -1.49
C LYS A 58 -29.71 5.32 -2.26
N ILE A 59 -28.75 4.57 -1.71
CA ILE A 59 -28.19 3.37 -2.34
C ILE A 59 -29.27 2.30 -2.51
N TRP A 60 -30.06 2.07 -1.46
CA TRP A 60 -31.10 1.04 -1.46
C TRP A 60 -32.46 1.52 -1.98
N GLY A 61 -32.62 2.83 -2.25
CA GLY A 61 -33.87 3.40 -2.76
C GLY A 61 -35.01 3.37 -1.76
N VAL A 62 -34.71 3.42 -0.46
CA VAL A 62 -35.67 3.38 0.65
C VAL A 62 -35.88 4.73 1.30
N ALA A 63 -36.99 4.90 2.00
CA ALA A 63 -37.31 6.17 2.65
C ALA A 63 -36.70 6.29 4.07
N THR A 64 -36.51 5.17 4.76
CA THR A 64 -36.03 5.13 6.14
C THR A 64 -34.88 4.14 6.33
N ILE A 65 -34.08 4.31 7.37
CA ILE A 65 -33.03 3.37 7.76
C ILE A 65 -33.64 2.03 8.22
N GLU A 66 -34.80 2.03 8.82
CA GLU A 66 -35.49 0.80 9.21
C GLU A 66 -35.85 -0.07 8.00
N GLU A 67 -36.30 0.54 6.90
CA GLU A 67 -36.50 -0.17 5.64
C GLU A 67 -35.19 -0.73 5.05
N ALA A 68 -34.08 -0.01 5.25
CA ALA A 68 -32.77 -0.45 4.78
C ALA A 68 -32.27 -1.71 5.51
N LYS A 69 -32.73 -2.00 6.71
CA LYS A 69 -32.38 -3.23 7.46
C LYS A 69 -32.74 -4.51 6.71
N ALA A 70 -33.71 -4.47 5.81
CA ALA A 70 -34.05 -5.62 4.97
C ALA A 70 -32.90 -6.05 4.02
N TYR A 71 -31.94 -5.16 3.80
CA TYR A 71 -30.73 -5.39 2.97
C TYR A 71 -29.48 -5.61 3.81
N GLU A 72 -29.60 -5.62 5.14
CA GLU A 72 -28.48 -5.88 6.03
C GLU A 72 -28.12 -7.36 6.00
N TYR A 73 -26.83 -7.64 5.80
CA TYR A 73 -26.29 -8.99 5.88
C TYR A 73 -25.77 -9.24 7.30
N GLU A 74 -26.39 -10.18 7.99
CA GLU A 74 -25.90 -10.63 9.29
C GLU A 74 -24.83 -11.71 9.08
N LEU A 75 -23.64 -11.48 9.68
CA LEU A 75 -22.55 -12.42 9.61
C LEU A 75 -22.93 -13.78 10.21
N THR A 76 -22.81 -14.82 9.42
CA THR A 76 -23.03 -16.19 9.86
C THR A 76 -21.91 -16.70 10.78
N ALA A 77 -22.11 -17.83 11.43
CA ALA A 77 -21.06 -18.47 12.22
C ALA A 77 -19.85 -18.87 11.34
N GLU A 78 -20.09 -19.23 10.07
CA GLU A 78 -19.04 -19.54 9.10
C GLU A 78 -18.24 -18.29 8.73
N ASP A 79 -18.90 -17.16 8.49
CA ASP A 79 -18.22 -15.89 8.24
C ASP A 79 -17.36 -15.47 9.43
N GLN A 80 -17.87 -15.59 10.65
CA GLN A 80 -17.15 -15.28 11.87
C GLN A 80 -15.92 -16.19 12.07
N ALA A 81 -16.04 -17.48 11.75
CA ALA A 81 -14.91 -18.40 11.78
C ALA A 81 -13.87 -18.04 10.73
N GLY A 82 -14.26 -17.68 9.51
CA GLY A 82 -13.37 -17.21 8.46
C GLY A 82 -12.63 -15.92 8.84
N ILE A 83 -13.36 -14.96 9.43
CA ILE A 83 -12.76 -13.73 9.95
C ILE A 83 -11.72 -14.04 11.05
N ALA A 84 -12.06 -14.92 11.99
CA ALA A 84 -11.15 -15.32 13.06
C ALA A 84 -9.89 -16.02 12.53
N GLU A 85 -10.00 -16.85 11.48
CA GLU A 85 -8.86 -17.48 10.82
C GLU A 85 -7.93 -16.42 10.20
N ILE A 86 -8.49 -15.48 9.45
CA ILE A 86 -7.71 -14.38 8.84
C ILE A 86 -7.07 -13.51 9.93
N GLU A 87 -7.79 -13.21 10.99
CA GLU A 87 -7.27 -12.47 12.14
C GLU A 87 -6.05 -13.16 12.76
N GLN A 88 -6.12 -14.47 13.00
CA GLN A 88 -4.99 -15.22 13.55
C GLN A 88 -3.81 -15.29 12.58
N LYS A 89 -4.08 -15.54 11.30
CA LYS A 89 -3.06 -15.70 10.27
C LYS A 89 -2.31 -14.40 9.97
N LEU A 90 -2.98 -13.27 9.97
CA LEU A 90 -2.44 -11.98 9.59
C LEU A 90 -2.36 -11.01 10.78
N TYR A 91 -3.50 -10.55 11.28
CA TYR A 91 -3.57 -9.41 12.19
C TYR A 91 -3.08 -9.68 13.62
N LYS A 92 -3.12 -10.93 14.07
CA LYS A 92 -2.53 -11.37 15.35
C LYS A 92 -1.14 -11.99 15.16
N ASN A 93 -0.66 -12.11 13.94
CA ASN A 93 0.67 -12.60 13.65
C ASN A 93 1.69 -11.46 13.86
N TRP A 94 2.67 -11.71 14.75
CA TRP A 94 3.68 -10.72 15.09
C TRP A 94 4.52 -10.31 13.87
N ASP A 95 4.88 -11.27 13.00
CA ASP A 95 5.66 -11.01 11.79
C ASP A 95 4.90 -10.13 10.79
N TRP A 96 3.57 -10.22 10.75
CA TRP A 96 2.74 -9.36 9.92
C TRP A 96 2.56 -7.95 10.50
N VAL A 97 2.30 -7.85 11.80
CA VAL A 97 1.92 -6.56 12.44
C VAL A 97 3.14 -5.69 12.71
N TYR A 98 4.20 -6.30 13.22
CA TYR A 98 5.41 -5.59 13.62
C TYR A 98 6.58 -5.91 12.70
N GLY A 99 6.53 -7.06 12.01
CA GLY A 99 7.56 -7.57 11.13
C GLY A 99 8.85 -7.88 11.89
N LYS A 100 9.65 -8.75 11.34
CA LYS A 100 11.08 -8.66 11.57
C LYS A 100 11.53 -7.49 10.72
N SER A 101 11.84 -6.35 11.31
CA SER A 101 12.57 -5.28 10.64
C SER A 101 14.05 -5.53 10.90
N PRO A 102 14.75 -6.31 10.05
CA PRO A 102 16.18 -6.47 10.17
C PRO A 102 16.83 -5.11 10.00
N GLU A 103 17.99 -4.91 10.59
CA GLU A 103 18.79 -3.70 10.33
C GLU A 103 19.29 -3.78 8.89
N PHE A 104 18.57 -3.17 7.99
CA PHE A 104 18.98 -3.08 6.59
C PHE A 104 20.19 -2.15 6.44
N SER A 105 21.24 -2.66 5.79
CA SER A 105 22.47 -1.90 5.58
C SER A 105 22.45 -1.07 4.30
N VAL A 106 21.60 -1.43 3.33
CA VAL A 106 21.48 -0.75 2.03
C VAL A 106 20.01 -0.56 1.68
N GLN A 107 19.67 0.64 1.23
CA GLN A 107 18.37 0.97 0.68
C GLN A 107 18.52 1.54 -0.72
N LYS A 108 17.75 1.02 -1.67
CA LYS A 108 17.67 1.50 -3.05
C LYS A 108 16.21 1.80 -3.36
N ARG A 109 15.93 3.07 -3.70
CA ARG A 109 14.57 3.51 -3.96
C ARG A 109 14.48 4.35 -5.21
N LYS A 110 13.52 4.01 -6.09
CA LYS A 110 13.26 4.78 -7.31
C LYS A 110 11.77 4.76 -7.64
N HIS A 111 11.29 5.89 -8.15
CA HIS A 111 9.93 6.02 -8.67
C HIS A 111 9.95 5.85 -10.18
N PHE A 112 9.05 4.99 -10.68
CA PHE A 112 8.81 4.70 -12.09
C PHE A 112 7.35 5.03 -12.44
N ASP A 113 7.01 5.01 -13.71
CA ASP A 113 5.62 5.21 -14.16
C ASP A 113 4.68 4.12 -13.63
N GLY A 114 5.17 2.89 -13.47
CA GLY A 114 4.43 1.74 -12.90
C GLY A 114 4.39 1.69 -11.37
N GLY A 115 4.99 2.66 -10.66
CA GLY A 115 5.03 2.72 -9.21
C GLY A 115 6.42 2.93 -8.62
N THR A 116 6.52 2.97 -7.32
CA THR A 116 7.79 3.11 -6.58
C THR A 116 8.27 1.75 -6.14
N ILE A 117 9.57 1.47 -6.31
CA ILE A 117 10.26 0.32 -5.71
C ILE A 117 11.20 0.83 -4.61
N ASP A 118 11.08 0.28 -3.40
CA ASP A 118 11.96 0.53 -2.25
C ASP A 118 12.55 -0.81 -1.81
N ALA A 119 13.72 -1.14 -2.32
CA ALA A 119 14.44 -2.37 -2.01
C ALA A 119 15.41 -2.14 -0.86
N ARG A 120 15.33 -2.97 0.17
CA ARG A 120 16.15 -2.90 1.37
C ARG A 120 16.91 -4.19 1.57
N PHE A 121 18.21 -4.09 1.59
CA PHE A 121 19.14 -5.21 1.71
C PHE A 121 19.80 -5.22 3.07
N GLN A 122 19.82 -6.39 3.71
CA GLN A 122 20.76 -6.70 4.77
C GLN A 122 21.92 -7.46 4.15
N VAL A 123 23.10 -6.84 4.14
CA VAL A 123 24.32 -7.43 3.58
C VAL A 123 25.28 -7.75 4.70
N GLU A 124 25.70 -9.02 4.81
CA GLU A 124 26.68 -9.50 5.78
C GLU A 124 27.74 -10.29 5.04
N GLU A 125 29.01 -10.01 5.34
CA GLU A 125 30.17 -10.64 4.71
C GLU A 125 30.11 -10.66 3.17
N GLY A 126 29.59 -9.58 2.56
CA GLY A 126 29.45 -9.42 1.11
C GLY A 126 28.32 -10.25 0.48
N LYS A 127 27.44 -10.87 1.27
CA LYS A 127 26.28 -11.63 0.80
C LYS A 127 24.98 -11.00 1.25
N ILE A 128 23.95 -11.17 0.43
CA ILE A 128 22.59 -10.76 0.75
C ILE A 128 22.02 -11.76 1.77
N LYS A 129 21.93 -11.35 3.03
CA LYS A 129 21.30 -12.15 4.08
C LYS A 129 19.78 -12.07 3.98
N GLU A 130 19.27 -10.86 3.76
CA GLU A 130 17.85 -10.60 3.59
C GLU A 130 17.65 -9.48 2.58
N LEU A 131 16.58 -9.58 1.81
CA LEU A 131 16.06 -8.55 0.93
C LEU A 131 14.58 -8.39 1.23
N LYS A 132 14.12 -7.13 1.33
CA LYS A 132 12.72 -6.77 1.35
C LYS A 132 12.43 -5.70 0.32
N ILE A 133 11.38 -5.90 -0.45
CA ILE A 133 10.95 -4.98 -1.51
C ILE A 133 9.57 -4.44 -1.17
N TYR A 134 9.53 -3.14 -0.90
CA TYR A 134 8.33 -2.39 -0.60
C TYR A 134 7.98 -1.46 -1.76
N GLY A 135 6.73 -1.02 -1.84
CA GLY A 135 6.34 -0.03 -2.83
C GLY A 135 4.85 0.01 -3.11
N ASP A 136 4.51 0.83 -4.12
CA ASP A 136 3.15 0.99 -4.65
C ASP A 136 3.04 0.48 -6.10
N PHE A 137 3.90 -0.48 -6.46
CA PHE A 137 3.86 -1.22 -7.72
C PHE A 137 2.79 -2.33 -7.68
N PHE A 138 2.39 -2.80 -8.85
CA PHE A 138 1.43 -3.88 -9.01
C PHE A 138 2.00 -5.00 -9.88
N GLY A 139 1.60 -6.24 -9.58
CA GLY A 139 1.92 -7.41 -10.37
C GLY A 139 1.16 -8.63 -9.87
N PRO A 140 0.86 -9.63 -10.74
CA PRO A 140 0.19 -10.86 -10.33
C PRO A 140 1.11 -11.82 -9.54
N GLY A 141 2.44 -11.60 -9.57
CA GLY A 141 3.42 -12.43 -8.90
C GLY A 141 3.69 -12.02 -7.47
N ASP A 142 4.08 -12.98 -6.64
CA ASP A 142 4.55 -12.72 -5.29
C ASP A 142 6.02 -12.27 -5.33
N VAL A 143 6.28 -11.04 -4.93
CA VAL A 143 7.63 -10.46 -4.90
C VAL A 143 8.58 -11.21 -3.97
N THR A 144 8.06 -12.00 -3.04
CA THR A 144 8.86 -12.87 -2.16
C THR A 144 9.68 -13.89 -2.95
N GLU A 145 9.21 -14.34 -4.12
CA GLU A 145 9.98 -15.22 -5.01
C GLU A 145 11.30 -14.56 -5.46
N LEU A 146 11.25 -13.26 -5.77
CA LEU A 146 12.42 -12.47 -6.15
C LEU A 146 13.35 -12.23 -4.95
N GLU A 147 12.79 -11.92 -3.79
CA GLU A 147 13.53 -11.72 -2.54
C GLU A 147 14.33 -13.00 -2.20
N ASP A 148 13.67 -14.16 -2.26
CA ASP A 148 14.26 -15.47 -1.98
C ASP A 148 15.33 -15.86 -3.00
N ALA A 149 15.12 -15.53 -4.29
CA ALA A 149 16.11 -15.83 -5.35
C ALA A 149 17.44 -15.08 -5.15
N LEU A 150 17.40 -13.89 -4.57
CA LEU A 150 18.59 -13.10 -4.28
C LEU A 150 19.21 -13.41 -2.92
N ARG A 151 18.48 -14.02 -2.00
CA ARG A 151 19.00 -14.39 -0.67
C ARG A 151 20.17 -15.37 -0.79
N GLY A 152 21.26 -15.09 -0.06
CA GLY A 152 22.49 -15.88 -0.07
C GLY A 152 23.43 -15.59 -1.23
N GLN A 153 23.01 -14.81 -2.22
CA GLN A 153 23.90 -14.40 -3.33
C GLN A 153 24.92 -13.37 -2.86
N GLU A 154 26.06 -13.31 -3.55
CA GLU A 154 27.01 -12.22 -3.35
C GLU A 154 26.38 -10.88 -3.77
N TYR A 155 26.54 -9.86 -2.93
CA TYR A 155 26.07 -8.51 -3.21
C TYR A 155 26.98 -7.79 -4.21
N THR A 156 27.04 -8.33 -5.42
CA THR A 156 27.80 -7.77 -6.55
C THR A 156 26.91 -7.66 -7.78
N PRO A 157 27.09 -6.64 -8.64
CA PRO A 157 26.27 -6.46 -9.84
C PRO A 157 26.20 -7.72 -10.70
N ASP A 158 27.33 -8.35 -10.99
CA ASP A 158 27.39 -9.53 -11.87
C ASP A 158 26.56 -10.70 -11.33
N LYS A 159 26.63 -10.98 -10.02
CA LYS A 159 25.86 -12.07 -9.41
C LYS A 159 24.38 -11.76 -9.33
N MET A 160 24.04 -10.53 -9.00
CA MET A 160 22.64 -10.10 -8.94
C MET A 160 22.01 -10.11 -10.33
N ILE A 161 22.67 -9.58 -11.35
CA ILE A 161 22.21 -9.59 -12.74
C ILE A 161 22.02 -11.05 -13.23
N ALA A 162 22.96 -11.95 -12.93
CA ALA A 162 22.86 -13.34 -13.32
C ALA A 162 21.64 -14.08 -12.75
N VAL A 163 21.10 -13.63 -11.60
CA VAL A 163 19.86 -14.13 -11.02
C VAL A 163 18.67 -13.41 -11.63
N LEU A 164 18.66 -12.08 -11.63
CA LEU A 164 17.54 -11.25 -12.07
C LEU A 164 17.15 -11.49 -13.53
N THR A 165 18.11 -11.73 -14.42
CA THR A 165 17.86 -12.02 -15.84
C THR A 165 17.18 -13.36 -16.09
N LYS A 166 17.15 -14.27 -15.11
CA LYS A 166 16.47 -15.56 -15.21
C LYS A 166 15.00 -15.49 -14.76
N LEU A 167 14.62 -14.38 -14.15
CA LEU A 167 13.26 -14.14 -13.64
C LEU A 167 12.48 -13.30 -14.63
N ASP A 168 11.19 -13.57 -14.74
CA ASP A 168 10.24 -12.68 -15.41
C ASP A 168 9.85 -11.55 -14.45
N LEU A 169 10.62 -10.46 -14.46
CA LEU A 169 10.40 -9.33 -13.56
C LEU A 169 9.10 -8.59 -13.85
N GLY A 170 8.57 -8.66 -15.09
CA GLY A 170 7.28 -8.10 -15.46
C GLY A 170 6.10 -8.74 -14.71
N LYS A 171 6.28 -9.97 -14.21
CA LYS A 171 5.31 -10.65 -13.34
C LYS A 171 5.13 -9.92 -11.99
N TYR A 172 6.16 -9.27 -11.50
CA TYR A 172 6.14 -8.58 -10.19
C TYR A 172 5.88 -7.08 -10.33
N PHE A 173 6.39 -6.47 -11.43
CA PHE A 173 6.43 -5.02 -11.61
C PHE A 173 5.79 -4.63 -12.94
N VAL A 174 4.46 -4.66 -13.00
CA VAL A 174 3.73 -4.27 -14.22
C VAL A 174 3.94 -2.79 -14.53
N GLY A 175 4.30 -2.49 -15.78
CA GLY A 175 4.55 -1.10 -16.22
C GLY A 175 5.94 -0.56 -15.88
N ILE A 176 6.86 -1.41 -15.39
CA ILE A 176 8.26 -1.07 -15.17
C ILE A 176 9.11 -1.97 -16.06
N ALA A 177 10.05 -1.39 -16.83
CA ALA A 177 10.91 -2.16 -17.71
C ALA A 177 11.87 -3.07 -16.90
N GLN A 178 12.13 -4.26 -17.39
CA GLN A 178 12.98 -5.24 -16.72
C GLN A 178 14.39 -4.68 -16.48
N GLU A 179 14.93 -3.95 -17.45
CA GLU A 179 16.24 -3.31 -17.38
C GLU A 179 16.29 -2.27 -16.24
N ASP A 180 15.23 -1.51 -16.06
CA ASP A 180 15.12 -0.50 -14.99
C ASP A 180 15.12 -1.14 -13.60
N VAL A 181 14.45 -2.29 -13.44
CA VAL A 181 14.44 -3.04 -12.17
C VAL A 181 15.83 -3.62 -11.90
N ILE A 182 16.47 -4.19 -12.91
CA ILE A 182 17.84 -4.73 -12.79
C ILE A 182 18.82 -3.61 -12.43
N ASP A 183 18.71 -2.46 -13.10
CA ASP A 183 19.55 -1.29 -12.84
C ASP A 183 19.41 -0.82 -11.39
N LEU A 184 18.17 -0.67 -10.92
CA LEU A 184 17.90 -0.29 -9.53
C LEU A 184 18.49 -1.30 -8.53
N LEU A 185 18.25 -2.59 -8.74
CA LEU A 185 18.62 -3.60 -7.76
C LEU A 185 20.13 -3.91 -7.77
N ALA A 186 20.76 -3.99 -8.95
CA ALA A 186 22.15 -4.44 -9.08
C ALA A 186 23.18 -3.31 -8.93
N TYR A 187 22.91 -2.11 -9.47
CA TYR A 187 23.91 -1.05 -9.44
C TYR A 187 23.77 -0.15 -8.20
N GLN A 188 24.90 0.40 -7.75
CA GLN A 188 24.93 1.42 -6.70
C GLN A 188 24.76 2.80 -7.34
N HIS A 189 23.72 3.50 -7.00
CA HIS A 189 23.51 4.91 -7.36
C HIS A 189 23.60 5.79 -6.13
#